data_863cb8fcdf2377239a34ea268753db05
#
_entry.id   863cb8fcdf2377239a34ea268753db05
#
_cell.length_a   1.000
_cell.length_b   1.000
_cell.length_c   1.000
_cell.angle_alpha   90.00
_cell.angle_beta   90.00
_cell.angle_gamma   90.00
#
_symmetry.space_group_name_H-M   'P 1'
#
loop_
_entity.id
_entity.type
_entity.pdbx_description
1 polymer ?
#
loop_
_entity_poly.entity_id
_entity_poly.type
_entity_poly.pdbx_seq_one_letter_code
_entity_poly.pdbx_strand_id
1 'polypeptide(L)'
;MDLKLHRPRGACAVSGRPFVPGELFYSALVRAGGDLDRLDVAAEAWTGPPDAALAWWRSAYPAADAAGQELAPVDVLLDVLEELEGRPDDAALRYLLALQLVRRRVLRIVERPADAAPVEDLLVACRKRDREYVVPVPAPAEASCPAVADRLTALIWSGGAA
;
A
#
# COMPACT_ATOMS: atom_id res chain seq x y z
N MET A 1 13.81 -16.68 5.90
CA MET A 1 13.45 -15.91 7.11
C MET A 1 12.15 -15.17 6.84
N ASP A 2 11.06 -15.65 7.39
CA ASP A 2 9.78 -14.94 7.31
C ASP A 2 9.80 -13.80 8.32
N LEU A 3 10.07 -12.59 7.88
CA LEU A 3 9.92 -11.36 8.65
C LEU A 3 8.42 -11.12 8.89
N LYS A 4 7.88 -11.68 9.93
CA LYS A 4 6.54 -11.34 10.41
C LYS A 4 6.61 -9.98 11.13
N LEU A 5 6.47 -8.91 10.37
CA LEU A 5 6.22 -7.59 10.93
C LEU A 5 4.84 -7.61 11.60
N HIS A 6 4.83 -7.66 12.92
CA HIS A 6 3.60 -7.59 13.70
C HIS A 6 2.90 -6.23 13.46
N ARG A 7 1.56 -6.27 13.49
CA ARG A 7 0.75 -5.03 13.47
C ARG A 7 1.11 -4.17 14.69
N PRO A 8 0.91 -2.83 14.64
CA PRO A 8 1.09 -1.98 15.80
C PRO A 8 0.35 -2.55 17.01
N ARG A 9 1.00 -2.57 18.17
CA ARG A 9 0.40 -3.07 19.42
C ARG A 9 -0.73 -2.18 19.95
N GLY A 10 -0.94 -1.01 19.34
CA GLY A 10 -2.01 -0.10 19.71
C GLY A 10 -1.71 0.78 20.93
N ALA A 11 -0.52 0.65 21.52
CA ALA A 11 -0.11 1.43 22.68
C ALA A 11 1.37 1.80 22.58
N CYS A 12 1.72 2.93 23.19
CA CYS A 12 3.10 3.42 23.30
C CYS A 12 3.92 2.52 24.21
N ALA A 13 5.06 2.03 23.73
CA ALA A 13 5.96 1.17 24.50
C ALA A 13 6.63 1.88 25.71
N VAL A 14 6.72 3.21 25.68
CA VAL A 14 7.33 4.01 26.76
C VAL A 14 6.31 4.37 27.83
N SER A 15 5.16 4.92 27.43
CA SER A 15 4.14 5.42 28.38
C SER A 15 3.05 4.40 28.69
N GLY A 16 2.91 3.33 27.91
CA GLY A 16 1.80 2.37 28.02
C GLY A 16 0.45 2.92 27.55
N ARG A 17 0.39 4.19 27.16
CA ARG A 17 -0.84 4.86 26.71
C ARG A 17 -1.30 4.29 25.36
N PRO A 18 -2.61 3.98 25.19
CA PRO A 18 -3.13 3.61 23.90
C PRO A 18 -3.03 4.77 22.90
N PHE A 19 -2.77 4.45 21.64
CA PHE A 19 -2.78 5.42 20.55
C PHE A 19 -4.21 5.85 20.21
N VAL A 20 -4.37 7.11 19.84
CA VAL A 20 -5.62 7.65 19.32
C VAL A 20 -5.58 7.69 17.77
N PRO A 21 -6.74 7.54 17.11
CA PRO A 21 -6.82 7.66 15.66
C PRO A 21 -6.18 8.94 15.12
N GLY A 22 -5.34 8.81 14.09
CA GLY A 22 -4.63 9.93 13.49
C GLY A 22 -3.36 10.36 14.23
N GLU A 23 -3.08 9.82 15.41
CA GLU A 23 -1.89 10.13 16.18
C GLU A 23 -0.61 9.67 15.47
N LEU A 24 0.39 10.55 15.44
CA LEU A 24 1.70 10.21 14.90
C LEU A 24 2.51 9.41 15.93
N PHE A 25 3.13 8.35 15.47
CA PHE A 25 4.03 7.53 16.27
C PHE A 25 5.23 7.05 15.46
N TYR A 26 6.28 6.66 16.15
CA TYR A 26 7.46 6.05 15.57
C TYR A 26 7.50 4.56 15.90
N SER A 27 7.88 3.78 14.90
CA SER A 27 8.13 2.35 15.06
C SER A 27 9.62 2.09 14.90
N ALA A 28 10.17 1.27 15.75
CA ALA A 28 11.53 0.77 15.63
C ALA A 28 11.52 -0.76 15.61
N LEU A 29 12.30 -1.35 14.72
CA LEU A 29 12.56 -2.77 14.67
C LEU A 29 13.87 -3.03 15.40
N VAL A 30 13.83 -3.75 16.49
CA VAL A 30 14.99 -4.05 17.35
C VAL A 30 15.26 -5.56 17.36
N ARG A 31 16.53 -5.91 17.50
CA ARG A 31 16.91 -7.30 17.69
C ARG A 31 16.94 -7.62 19.19
N ALA A 32 16.13 -8.59 19.58
CA ALA A 32 16.05 -9.09 20.96
C ALA A 32 16.30 -10.60 20.98
N GLY A 33 17.48 -11.02 21.50
CA GLY A 33 17.78 -12.43 21.73
C GLY A 33 17.71 -13.37 20.53
N GLY A 34 17.88 -12.85 19.31
CA GLY A 34 17.78 -13.64 18.05
C GLY A 34 16.50 -13.41 17.28
N ASP A 35 15.47 -12.87 17.90
CA ASP A 35 14.21 -12.48 17.28
C ASP A 35 14.18 -10.97 16.95
N LEU A 36 13.25 -10.60 16.09
CA LEU A 36 12.98 -9.21 15.77
C LEU A 36 11.70 -8.78 16.52
N ASP A 37 11.83 -7.77 17.37
CA ASP A 37 10.69 -7.16 18.05
C ASP A 37 10.42 -5.77 17.51
N ARG A 38 9.16 -5.35 17.58
CA ARG A 38 8.70 -4.04 17.15
C ARG A 38 8.32 -3.21 18.37
N LEU A 39 8.92 -2.02 18.47
CA LEU A 39 8.58 -1.01 19.46
C LEU A 39 7.83 0.14 18.78
N ASP A 40 6.65 0.47 19.26
CA ASP A 40 5.87 1.61 18.80
C ASP A 40 5.87 2.68 19.91
N VAL A 41 6.32 3.90 19.59
CA VAL A 41 6.48 5.00 20.56
C VAL A 41 5.75 6.23 20.06
N ALA A 42 4.92 6.85 20.89
CA ALA A 42 4.24 8.10 20.58
C ALA A 42 5.25 9.19 20.19
N ALA A 43 4.89 10.06 19.24
CA ALA A 43 5.80 11.09 18.73
C ALA A 43 6.33 12.02 19.83
N GLU A 44 5.53 12.30 20.85
CA GLU A 44 5.88 13.11 22.00
C GLU A 44 6.91 12.45 22.94
N ALA A 45 6.93 11.11 22.97
CA ALA A 45 7.85 10.31 23.79
C ALA A 45 9.06 9.80 23.00
N TRP A 46 9.14 10.13 21.72
CA TRP A 46 10.23 9.68 20.86
C TRP A 46 11.48 10.54 21.02
N THR A 47 12.54 9.94 21.51
CA THR A 47 13.85 10.59 21.69
C THR A 47 14.91 10.17 20.69
N GLY A 48 14.52 9.32 19.74
CA GLY A 48 15.40 8.75 18.72
C GLY A 48 15.34 7.22 18.70
N PRO A 49 15.92 6.59 17.66
CA PRO A 49 15.94 5.15 17.56
C PRO A 49 16.83 4.56 18.67
N PRO A 50 16.42 3.42 19.27
CA PRO A 50 17.28 2.67 20.19
C PRO A 50 18.60 2.22 19.50
N ASP A 51 19.69 2.08 20.25
CA ASP A 51 20.99 1.66 19.70
C ASP A 51 20.92 0.31 18.99
N ALA A 52 20.02 -0.58 19.42
CA ALA A 52 19.77 -1.89 18.79
C ALA A 52 18.78 -1.85 17.64
N ALA A 53 18.34 -0.67 17.20
CA ALA A 53 17.39 -0.55 16.11
C ALA A 53 18.04 -0.86 14.75
N LEU A 54 17.45 -1.79 14.03
CA LEU A 54 17.83 -2.13 12.66
C LEU A 54 17.19 -1.17 11.65
N ALA A 55 15.99 -0.71 11.96
CA ALA A 55 15.22 0.24 11.15
C ALA A 55 14.22 0.98 12.02
N TRP A 56 13.83 2.17 11.61
CA TRP A 56 12.76 2.93 12.24
C TRP A 56 12.02 3.77 11.19
N TRP A 57 10.75 4.07 11.47
CA TRP A 57 9.91 4.87 10.58
C TRP A 57 8.79 5.55 11.36
N ARG A 58 8.19 6.55 10.76
CA ARG A 58 7.04 7.28 11.31
C ARG A 58 5.75 6.84 10.62
N SER A 59 4.68 6.68 11.39
CA SER A 59 3.35 6.34 10.92
C SER A 59 2.30 7.18 11.64
N ALA A 60 1.09 7.22 11.07
CA ALA A 60 -0.11 7.67 11.78
C ALA A 60 -0.92 6.45 12.21
N TYR A 61 -1.46 6.48 13.44
CA TYR A 61 -2.32 5.41 13.92
C TYR A 61 -3.63 5.40 13.13
N PRO A 62 -4.07 4.23 12.61
CA PRO A 62 -5.27 4.18 11.79
C PRO A 62 -6.49 4.75 12.51
N ALA A 63 -7.34 5.48 11.80
CA ALA A 63 -8.63 5.89 12.30
C ALA A 63 -9.47 4.63 12.63
N ALA A 64 -10.29 4.71 13.69
CA ALA A 64 -11.15 3.59 14.09
C ALA A 64 -12.10 3.17 12.95
N ASP A 65 -12.47 4.10 12.10
CA ASP A 65 -13.32 3.88 10.92
C ASP A 65 -12.60 3.12 9.78
N ALA A 66 -11.26 3.05 9.80
CA ALA A 66 -10.51 2.23 8.85
C ALA A 66 -10.75 0.72 9.06
N ALA A 67 -11.26 0.30 10.21
CA ALA A 67 -11.65 -1.08 10.48
C ALA A 67 -13.02 -1.45 9.91
N GLY A 68 -13.84 -0.46 9.52
CA GLY A 68 -15.17 -0.62 8.95
C GLY A 68 -15.30 -0.27 7.47
N GLN A 69 -14.22 0.22 6.84
CA GLN A 69 -14.23 0.49 5.41
C GLN A 69 -14.14 -0.83 4.65
N GLU A 70 -15.24 -1.22 4.05
CA GLU A 70 -15.30 -2.37 3.18
C GLU A 70 -14.56 -2.06 1.87
N LEU A 71 -13.59 -2.92 1.54
CA LEU A 71 -12.84 -2.80 0.29
C LEU A 71 -13.79 -3.04 -0.89
N ALA A 72 -13.68 -2.22 -1.92
CA ALA A 72 -14.41 -2.43 -3.15
C ALA A 72 -14.21 -3.87 -3.66
N PRO A 73 -15.27 -4.54 -4.11
CA PRO A 73 -15.18 -5.88 -4.66
C PRO A 73 -14.17 -5.95 -5.81
N VAL A 74 -13.44 -7.06 -5.88
CA VAL A 74 -12.39 -7.26 -6.89
C VAL A 74 -12.92 -7.09 -8.31
N ASP A 75 -14.13 -7.54 -8.58
CA ASP A 75 -14.74 -7.42 -9.90
C ASP A 75 -14.96 -5.97 -10.30
N VAL A 76 -15.43 -5.14 -9.37
CA VAL A 76 -15.61 -3.69 -9.60
C VAL A 76 -14.26 -3.02 -9.88
N LEU A 77 -13.20 -3.38 -9.16
CA LEU A 77 -11.87 -2.82 -9.40
C LEU A 77 -11.29 -3.27 -10.75
N LEU A 78 -11.59 -4.49 -11.19
CA LEU A 78 -11.19 -4.97 -12.51
C LEU A 78 -11.99 -4.25 -13.62
N ASP A 79 -13.28 -4.01 -13.43
CA ASP A 79 -14.11 -3.24 -14.36
C ASP A 79 -13.56 -1.81 -14.52
N VAL A 80 -13.20 -1.16 -13.41
CA VAL A 80 -12.57 0.17 -13.44
C VAL A 80 -11.22 0.13 -14.16
N LEU A 81 -10.38 -0.89 -13.92
CA LEU A 81 -9.10 -1.04 -14.62
C LEU A 81 -9.29 -1.12 -16.14
N GLU A 82 -10.34 -1.80 -16.60
CA GLU A 82 -10.69 -1.93 -18.01
C GLU A 82 -11.28 -0.63 -18.55
N GLU A 83 -12.14 0.04 -17.80
CA GLU A 83 -12.74 1.31 -18.22
C GLU A 83 -11.72 2.44 -18.40
N LEU A 84 -10.64 2.42 -17.61
CA LEU A 84 -9.54 3.37 -17.70
C LEU A 84 -8.59 3.08 -18.88
N GLU A 85 -8.79 1.99 -19.62
CA GLU A 85 -7.99 1.66 -20.79
C GLU A 85 -8.17 2.70 -21.91
N GLY A 86 -7.05 3.14 -22.48
CA GLY A 86 -7.06 4.14 -23.55
C GLY A 86 -7.38 5.57 -23.11
N ARG A 87 -7.40 5.87 -21.80
CA ARG A 87 -7.57 7.22 -21.25
C ARG A 87 -6.24 7.78 -20.78
N PRO A 88 -5.57 8.65 -21.55
CA PRO A 88 -4.23 9.18 -21.17
C PRO A 88 -4.26 9.94 -19.85
N ASP A 89 -5.30 10.73 -19.60
CA ASP A 89 -5.44 11.55 -18.37
C ASP A 89 -5.58 10.69 -17.10
N ASP A 90 -5.98 9.44 -17.25
CA ASP A 90 -6.17 8.49 -16.15
C ASP A 90 -5.06 7.42 -16.10
N ALA A 91 -4.02 7.53 -16.92
CA ALA A 91 -2.94 6.53 -16.99
C ALA A 91 -2.26 6.29 -15.63
N ALA A 92 -1.99 7.36 -14.87
CA ALA A 92 -1.40 7.25 -13.54
C ALA A 92 -2.32 6.53 -12.55
N LEU A 93 -3.62 6.82 -12.57
CA LEU A 93 -4.62 6.15 -11.74
C LEU A 93 -4.72 4.67 -12.10
N ARG A 94 -4.77 4.35 -13.40
CA ARG A 94 -4.80 2.98 -13.91
C ARG A 94 -3.58 2.18 -13.48
N TYR A 95 -2.40 2.78 -13.57
CA TYR A 95 -1.14 2.18 -13.14
C TYR A 95 -1.13 1.86 -11.64
N LEU A 96 -1.49 2.82 -10.80
CA LEU A 96 -1.54 2.61 -9.35
C LEU A 96 -2.61 1.58 -8.95
N LEU A 97 -3.76 1.56 -9.63
CA LEU A 97 -4.80 0.54 -9.43
C LEU A 97 -4.28 -0.86 -9.80
N ALA A 98 -3.58 -0.99 -10.93
CA ALA A 98 -2.96 -2.26 -11.33
C ALA A 98 -1.96 -2.75 -10.30
N LEU A 99 -1.08 -1.88 -9.76
CA LEU A 99 -0.14 -2.24 -8.70
C LEU A 99 -0.86 -2.69 -7.41
N GLN A 100 -1.96 -2.05 -7.03
CA GLN A 100 -2.77 -2.48 -5.89
C GLN A 100 -3.39 -3.86 -6.10
N LEU A 101 -3.86 -4.15 -7.30
CA LEU A 101 -4.39 -5.46 -7.67
C LEU A 101 -3.31 -6.54 -7.71
N VAL A 102 -2.09 -6.21 -8.13
CA VAL A 102 -0.91 -7.09 -8.03
C VAL A 102 -0.58 -7.37 -6.56
N ARG A 103 -0.53 -6.34 -5.71
CA ARG A 103 -0.30 -6.49 -4.27
C ARG A 103 -1.34 -7.38 -3.59
N ARG A 104 -2.59 -7.34 -4.06
CA ARG A 104 -3.69 -8.20 -3.58
C ARG A 104 -3.69 -9.59 -4.22
N ARG A 105 -2.73 -9.90 -5.08
CA ARG A 105 -2.62 -11.18 -5.81
C ARG A 105 -3.81 -11.46 -6.75
N VAL A 106 -4.53 -10.43 -7.15
CA VAL A 106 -5.59 -10.49 -8.18
C VAL A 106 -4.98 -10.51 -9.57
N LEU A 107 -3.97 -9.67 -9.77
CA LEU A 107 -3.13 -9.63 -10.96
C LEU A 107 -1.73 -10.17 -10.65
N ARG A 108 -1.05 -10.65 -11.67
CA ARG A 108 0.36 -11.01 -11.63
C ARG A 108 1.13 -10.26 -12.71
N ILE A 109 2.33 -9.83 -12.42
CA ILE A 109 3.22 -9.25 -13.43
C ILE A 109 3.69 -10.39 -14.33
N VAL A 110 3.65 -10.16 -15.64
CA VAL A 110 4.14 -11.09 -16.65
C VAL A 110 5.45 -10.55 -17.18
N GLU A 111 6.50 -11.38 -17.07
CA GLU A 111 7.79 -11.03 -17.66
C GLU A 111 7.70 -11.15 -19.17
N ARG A 112 8.24 -10.15 -19.87
CA ARG A 112 8.36 -10.21 -21.34
C ARG A 112 9.59 -11.03 -21.72
N PRO A 113 9.54 -11.71 -22.88
CA PRO A 113 10.72 -12.35 -23.42
C PRO A 113 11.86 -11.36 -23.59
N ALA A 114 13.10 -11.81 -23.33
CA ALA A 114 14.29 -10.96 -23.37
C ALA A 114 14.59 -10.35 -24.76
N ASP A 115 14.00 -10.92 -25.80
CA ASP A 115 14.09 -10.47 -27.21
C ASP A 115 12.97 -9.50 -27.61
N ALA A 116 12.00 -9.24 -26.73
CA ALA A 116 10.97 -8.23 -26.97
C ALA A 116 11.55 -6.81 -26.91
N ALA A 117 11.10 -5.95 -27.82
CA ALA A 117 11.48 -4.54 -27.81
C ALA A 117 11.21 -3.91 -26.42
N PRO A 118 12.11 -3.06 -25.91
CA PRO A 118 11.89 -2.38 -24.66
C PRO A 118 10.64 -1.49 -24.74
N VAL A 119 9.60 -1.87 -24.02
CA VAL A 119 8.38 -1.09 -23.89
C VAL A 119 8.26 -0.68 -22.44
N GLU A 120 8.05 0.58 -22.18
CA GLU A 120 7.93 1.15 -20.83
C GLU A 120 6.59 0.80 -20.16
N ASP A 121 5.89 -0.25 -20.62
CA ASP A 121 4.59 -0.63 -20.11
C ASP A 121 4.68 -1.84 -19.19
N LEU A 122 3.85 -1.84 -18.15
CA LEU A 122 3.67 -2.96 -17.25
C LEU A 122 2.67 -3.96 -17.87
N LEU A 123 3.11 -5.20 -18.07
CA LEU A 123 2.24 -6.29 -18.50
C LEU A 123 1.75 -7.07 -17.28
N VAL A 124 0.44 -7.16 -17.09
CA VAL A 124 -0.18 -7.90 -15.98
C VAL A 124 -1.25 -8.87 -16.50
N ALA A 125 -1.35 -10.03 -15.87
CA ALA A 125 -2.35 -11.05 -16.21
C ALA A 125 -3.34 -11.26 -15.06
N CYS A 126 -4.62 -11.41 -15.42
CA CYS A 126 -5.70 -11.77 -14.51
C CYS A 126 -6.17 -13.20 -14.77
N ARG A 127 -5.97 -14.10 -13.80
CA ARG A 127 -6.46 -15.50 -13.92
C ARG A 127 -7.99 -15.57 -13.90
N LYS A 128 -8.64 -14.66 -13.14
CA LYS A 128 -10.11 -14.68 -12.99
C LYS A 128 -10.83 -14.33 -14.28
N ARG A 129 -10.23 -13.45 -15.11
CA ARG A 129 -10.80 -13.02 -16.39
C ARG A 129 -10.10 -13.63 -17.61
N ASP A 130 -9.11 -14.46 -17.38
CA ASP A 130 -8.27 -15.07 -18.43
C ASP A 130 -7.78 -14.03 -19.46
N ARG A 131 -7.31 -12.88 -18.94
CA ARG A 131 -6.93 -11.71 -19.75
C ARG A 131 -5.62 -11.11 -19.27
N GLU A 132 -4.86 -10.59 -20.22
CA GLU A 132 -3.68 -9.75 -19.97
C GLU A 132 -4.01 -8.27 -20.23
N TYR A 133 -3.39 -7.39 -19.45
CA TYR A 133 -3.53 -5.95 -19.57
C TYR A 133 -2.17 -5.33 -19.75
N VAL A 134 -2.06 -4.44 -20.75
CA VAL A 134 -0.90 -3.56 -20.92
C VAL A 134 -1.22 -2.25 -20.22
N VAL A 135 -0.43 -1.90 -19.22
CA VAL A 135 -0.63 -0.72 -18.39
C VAL A 135 0.55 0.22 -18.58
N PRO A 136 0.33 1.41 -19.19
CA PRO A 136 1.38 2.40 -19.35
C PRO A 136 1.99 2.80 -17.98
N VAL A 137 3.32 2.88 -17.91
CA VAL A 137 4.02 3.37 -16.72
C VAL A 137 4.12 4.88 -16.81
N PRO A 138 3.43 5.64 -15.94
CA PRO A 138 3.47 7.10 -15.96
C PRO A 138 4.81 7.63 -15.48
N ALA A 139 5.09 8.90 -15.76
CA ALA A 139 6.23 9.58 -15.16
C ALA A 139 6.12 9.57 -13.60
N PRO A 140 7.25 9.47 -12.87
CA PRO A 140 7.23 9.39 -11.41
C PRO A 140 6.46 10.53 -10.73
N ALA A 141 6.53 11.75 -11.29
CA ALA A 141 5.79 12.90 -10.79
C ALA A 141 4.27 12.74 -10.90
N GLU A 142 3.78 12.11 -11.97
CA GLU A 142 2.36 11.85 -12.18
C GLU A 142 1.86 10.76 -11.23
N ALA A 143 2.62 9.68 -11.07
CA ALA A 143 2.30 8.60 -10.13
C ALA A 143 2.32 9.05 -8.67
N SER A 144 3.12 10.07 -8.34
CA SER A 144 3.24 10.63 -6.98
C SER A 144 2.28 11.80 -6.72
N CYS A 145 1.41 12.15 -7.65
CA CYS A 145 0.46 13.24 -7.50
C CYS A 145 -0.56 12.94 -6.39
N PRO A 146 -0.72 13.81 -5.37
CA PRO A 146 -1.68 13.60 -4.28
C PRO A 146 -3.11 13.39 -4.78
N ALA A 147 -3.55 14.12 -5.80
CA ALA A 147 -4.88 13.98 -6.37
C ALA A 147 -5.14 12.59 -6.96
N VAL A 148 -4.12 11.95 -7.53
CA VAL A 148 -4.23 10.57 -8.03
C VAL A 148 -4.32 9.58 -6.86
N ALA A 149 -3.54 9.80 -5.81
CA ALA A 149 -3.60 8.98 -4.59
C ALA A 149 -4.97 9.07 -3.90
N ASP A 150 -5.56 10.26 -3.82
CA ASP A 150 -6.90 10.46 -3.26
C ASP A 150 -7.98 9.77 -4.09
N ARG A 151 -7.92 9.87 -5.41
CA ARG A 151 -8.83 9.16 -6.32
C ARG A 151 -8.69 7.64 -6.19
N LEU A 152 -7.47 7.12 -6.08
CA LEU A 152 -7.23 5.70 -5.85
C LEU A 152 -7.82 5.25 -4.52
N THR A 153 -7.62 6.03 -3.46
CA THR A 153 -8.17 5.75 -2.14
C THR A 153 -9.69 5.69 -2.19
N ALA A 154 -10.34 6.66 -2.85
CA ALA A 154 -11.79 6.67 -3.03
C ALA A 154 -12.32 5.45 -3.80
N LEU A 155 -11.59 4.98 -4.81
CA LEU A 155 -11.95 3.77 -5.57
C LEU A 155 -11.82 2.49 -4.74
N ILE A 156 -10.76 2.39 -3.96
CA ILE A 156 -10.47 1.19 -3.18
C ILE A 156 -11.41 1.06 -1.97
N TRP A 157 -11.79 2.20 -1.38
CA TRP A 157 -12.59 2.28 -0.17
C TRP A 157 -14.02 2.76 -0.49
N SER A 158 -14.63 2.26 -1.53
CA SER A 158 -16.00 2.63 -1.95
C SER A 158 -17.10 2.10 -1.03
N GLY A 159 -16.78 1.74 0.18
CA GLY A 159 -17.71 1.23 1.16
C GLY A 159 -18.12 2.28 2.17
N GLY A 160 -19.33 2.85 2.06
CA GLY A 160 -19.94 3.57 3.15
C GLY A 160 -20.45 4.96 2.88
N ALA A 161 -21.12 5.16 1.75
CA ALA A 161 -22.15 6.19 1.63
C ALA A 161 -23.48 5.47 1.42
N ALA A 162 -24.15 5.17 2.51
CA ALA A 162 -25.57 4.93 2.55
C ALA A 162 -26.22 6.18 3.16
#